data_fb54f1c05e3ae2532a0bcb37257d092c
#
_entry.id   fb54f1c05e3ae2532a0bcb37257d092c
#
_cell.length_a   1.000
_cell.length_b   1.000
_cell.length_c   1.000
_cell.angle_alpha   90.00
_cell.angle_beta   90.00
_cell.angle_gamma   90.00
#
_symmetry.space_group_name_H-M   'P 1'
#
loop_
_entity.id
_entity.type
_entity.pdbx_description
1 polymer ?
#
loop_
_entity_poly.entity_id
_entity_poly.type
_entity_poly.pdbx_seq_one_letter_code
_entity_poly.pdbx_strand_id
1 'polypeptide(L)'
;MSTATITLTAADGHEFAAYESIPSGDIKGRLVVVQEIFGVNEHIRNVCDRFAERGFHAVAPAMFDRAERNFEKGYDQEGVGAGVAIMNALDWDKALADVQATVDHLKSDGPVGVVGYCWGGSIAWLA
;
A
#
# COMPACT_ATOMS: atom_id res chain seq x y z
N MET A 1 -16.21 -10.99 0.77
CA MET A 1 -14.94 -10.25 0.58
C MET A 1 -13.96 -11.14 -0.18
N SER A 2 -13.25 -10.58 -1.12
CA SER A 2 -12.26 -11.28 -1.93
C SER A 2 -10.90 -10.62 -1.72
N THR A 3 -9.85 -11.40 -1.47
CA THR A 3 -8.50 -10.89 -1.25
C THR A 3 -7.52 -11.53 -2.21
N ALA A 4 -6.51 -10.79 -2.65
CA ALA A 4 -5.47 -11.30 -3.54
C ALA A 4 -4.22 -10.42 -3.45
N THR A 5 -3.08 -11.00 -3.82
CA THR A 5 -1.87 -10.23 -4.10
C THR A 5 -1.79 -10.05 -5.61
N ILE A 6 -1.73 -8.81 -6.05
CA ILE A 6 -1.67 -8.45 -7.47
C ILE A 6 -0.33 -7.77 -7.78
N THR A 7 -0.02 -7.63 -9.06
CA THR A 7 1.18 -6.91 -9.52
C THR A 7 0.74 -5.64 -10.25
N LEU A 8 1.30 -4.50 -9.87
CA LEU A 8 1.08 -3.22 -10.52
C LEU A 8 2.40 -2.72 -11.10
N THR A 9 2.31 -1.79 -12.04
CA THR A 9 3.50 -1.23 -12.71
C THR A 9 3.45 0.30 -12.62
N ALA A 10 4.50 0.88 -12.06
CA ALA A 10 4.67 2.33 -11.98
C ALA A 10 5.07 2.93 -13.34
N ALA A 11 4.96 4.25 -13.46
CA ALA A 11 5.25 4.96 -14.71
C ALA A 11 6.70 4.76 -15.21
N ASP A 12 7.64 4.50 -14.30
CA ASP A 12 9.04 4.23 -14.64
C ASP A 12 9.31 2.76 -15.01
N GLY A 13 8.27 1.92 -15.07
CA GLY A 13 8.39 0.51 -15.42
C GLY A 13 8.62 -0.43 -14.23
N HIS A 14 8.74 0.11 -13.01
CA HIS A 14 8.92 -0.73 -11.82
C HIS A 14 7.65 -1.53 -11.53
N GLU A 15 7.80 -2.84 -11.41
CA GLU A 15 6.71 -3.73 -11.00
C GLU A 15 6.77 -3.98 -9.50
N PHE A 16 5.62 -3.91 -8.84
CA PHE A 16 5.53 -4.13 -7.40
C PHE A 16 4.26 -4.89 -7.04
N ALA A 17 4.32 -5.60 -5.91
CA ALA A 17 3.16 -6.30 -5.38
C ALA A 17 2.22 -5.34 -4.68
N ALA A 18 0.94 -5.68 -4.66
CA ALA A 18 -0.06 -4.97 -3.89
C ALA A 18 -1.07 -5.97 -3.31
N TYR A 19 -1.49 -5.73 -2.08
CA TYR A 19 -2.53 -6.53 -1.45
C TYR A 19 -3.88 -5.87 -1.70
N GLU A 20 -4.83 -6.63 -2.24
CA GLU A 20 -6.13 -6.11 -2.63
C GLU A 20 -7.24 -6.81 -1.85
N SER A 21 -8.16 -6.01 -1.28
CA SER A 21 -9.37 -6.51 -0.63
C SER A 21 -10.59 -5.88 -1.31
N ILE A 22 -11.48 -6.72 -1.84
CA ILE A 22 -12.67 -6.27 -2.57
C ILE A 22 -13.91 -6.64 -1.77
N PRO A 23 -14.85 -5.69 -1.54
CA PRO A 23 -16.11 -5.99 -0.86
C PRO A 23 -16.94 -7.04 -1.60
N SER A 24 -17.74 -7.81 -0.87
CA SER A 24 -18.66 -8.78 -1.47
C SER A 24 -19.94 -8.16 -2.02
N GLY A 25 -20.25 -6.94 -1.61
CA GLY A 25 -21.45 -6.20 -2.06
C GLY A 25 -21.06 -4.95 -2.85
N ASP A 26 -21.93 -3.95 -2.81
CA ASP A 26 -21.69 -2.69 -3.48
C ASP A 26 -20.45 -1.99 -2.94
N ILE A 27 -19.66 -1.42 -3.83
CA ILE A 27 -18.46 -0.69 -3.46
C ILE A 27 -18.83 0.76 -3.17
N LYS A 28 -18.65 1.18 -1.91
CA LYS A 28 -19.00 2.54 -1.45
C LYS A 28 -17.89 3.55 -1.75
N GLY A 29 -16.65 3.09 -1.89
CA GLY A 29 -15.51 3.93 -2.16
C GLY A 29 -14.26 3.09 -2.38
N ARG A 30 -13.17 3.76 -2.72
CA ARG A 30 -11.89 3.11 -3.05
C ARG A 30 -10.77 3.78 -2.30
N LEU A 31 -9.87 2.98 -1.73
CA LEU A 31 -8.79 3.47 -0.88
C LEU A 31 -7.45 2.83 -1.26
N VAL A 32 -6.43 3.65 -1.35
CA VAL A 32 -5.05 3.20 -1.30
C VAL A 32 -4.60 3.27 0.17
N VAL A 33 -4.11 2.16 0.69
CA VAL A 33 -3.63 2.04 2.07
C VAL A 33 -2.11 1.99 2.03
N VAL A 34 -1.45 3.03 2.55
CA VAL A 34 0.01 3.12 2.52
C VAL A 34 0.60 2.62 3.83
N GLN A 35 1.51 1.68 3.71
CA GLN A 35 2.15 0.93 4.80
C GLN A 35 2.95 1.78 5.77
N GLU A 36 3.18 1.21 6.95
CA GLU A 36 4.23 1.63 7.87
C GLU A 36 5.60 1.16 7.36
N ILE A 37 6.65 1.33 8.17
CA ILE A 37 8.01 0.89 7.79
C ILE A 37 8.23 -0.63 7.89
N PHE A 38 7.20 -1.38 8.21
CA PHE A 38 7.27 -2.84 8.40
C PHE A 38 6.80 -3.64 7.19
N GLY A 39 6.50 -2.98 6.08
CA GLY A 39 5.99 -3.62 4.87
C GLY A 39 4.48 -3.81 4.89
N VAL A 40 3.96 -4.49 3.88
CA VAL A 40 2.55 -4.90 3.83
C VAL A 40 2.43 -6.15 4.69
N ASN A 41 2.45 -5.95 6.01
CA ASN A 41 2.40 -7.01 7.00
C ASN A 41 0.95 -7.40 7.34
N GLU A 42 0.80 -8.31 8.28
CA GLU A 42 -0.53 -8.77 8.71
C GLU A 42 -1.42 -7.62 9.15
N HIS A 43 -0.87 -6.64 9.88
CA HIS A 43 -1.63 -5.48 10.34
C HIS A 43 -2.19 -4.68 9.16
N ILE A 44 -1.38 -4.38 8.16
CA ILE A 44 -1.82 -3.62 6.97
C ILE A 44 -2.83 -4.43 6.15
N ARG A 45 -2.62 -5.73 6.00
CA ARG A 45 -3.59 -6.61 5.33
C ARG A 45 -4.93 -6.61 6.09
N ASN A 46 -4.89 -6.66 7.42
CA ASN A 46 -6.10 -6.59 8.24
C ASN A 46 -6.81 -5.24 8.12
N VAL A 47 -6.06 -4.15 8.01
CA VAL A 47 -6.64 -2.82 7.76
C VAL A 47 -7.40 -2.81 6.43
N CYS A 48 -6.82 -3.35 5.36
CA CYS A 48 -7.49 -3.46 4.06
C CYS A 48 -8.77 -4.30 4.18
N ASP A 49 -8.70 -5.43 4.86
CA ASP A 49 -9.83 -6.33 5.03
C ASP A 49 -10.97 -5.66 5.81
N ARG A 50 -10.64 -4.89 6.84
CA ARG A 50 -11.65 -4.13 7.61
C ARG A 50 -12.32 -3.07 6.77
N PHE A 51 -11.59 -2.37 5.91
CA PHE A 51 -12.18 -1.43 4.98
C PHE A 51 -13.11 -2.14 3.99
N ALA A 52 -12.70 -3.30 3.48
CA ALA A 52 -13.54 -4.08 2.57
C ALA A 52 -14.84 -4.57 3.25
N GLU A 53 -14.77 -4.96 4.50
CA GLU A 53 -15.95 -5.33 5.28
C GLU A 53 -16.95 -4.19 5.40
N ARG A 54 -16.48 -2.95 5.31
CA ARG A 54 -17.30 -1.74 5.37
C ARG A 54 -17.69 -1.19 4.00
N GLY A 55 -17.37 -1.90 2.94
CA GLY A 55 -17.77 -1.56 1.59
C GLY A 55 -16.72 -0.80 0.77
N PHE A 56 -15.47 -0.72 1.23
CA PHE A 56 -14.40 -0.02 0.52
C PHE A 56 -13.46 -1.01 -0.18
N HIS A 57 -13.23 -0.77 -1.47
CA HIS A 57 -12.21 -1.51 -2.22
C HIS A 57 -10.84 -0.95 -1.83
N ALA A 58 -10.05 -1.72 -1.10
CA ALA A 58 -8.77 -1.29 -0.54
C ALA A 58 -7.60 -2.01 -1.19
N VAL A 59 -6.56 -1.25 -1.54
CA VAL A 59 -5.32 -1.79 -2.11
C VAL A 59 -4.13 -1.20 -1.37
N ALA A 60 -3.24 -2.07 -0.91
CA ALA A 60 -2.00 -1.68 -0.21
C ALA A 60 -0.79 -2.03 -1.08
N PRO A 61 -0.14 -1.02 -1.71
CA PRO A 61 1.07 -1.27 -2.49
C PRO A 61 2.25 -1.62 -1.57
N ALA A 62 3.07 -2.58 -2.00
CA ALA A 62 4.29 -2.94 -1.30
C ALA A 62 5.37 -1.89 -1.60
N MET A 63 5.38 -0.82 -0.83
CA MET A 63 6.20 0.37 -1.06
C MET A 63 7.70 0.09 -0.98
N PHE A 64 8.10 -0.99 -0.29
CA PHE A 64 9.51 -1.33 -0.11
C PHE A 64 10.05 -2.31 -1.16
N ASP A 65 9.22 -2.73 -2.13
CA ASP A 65 9.64 -3.64 -3.20
C ASP A 65 10.80 -3.08 -4.05
N ARG A 66 10.97 -1.75 -4.10
CA ARG A 66 12.09 -1.14 -4.82
C ARG A 66 13.44 -1.47 -4.18
N ALA A 67 13.46 -1.71 -2.86
CA ALA A 67 14.67 -2.06 -2.12
C ALA A 67 14.74 -3.56 -1.83
N GLU A 68 13.66 -4.14 -1.35
CA GLU A 68 13.61 -5.55 -0.99
C GLU A 68 12.18 -6.08 -1.19
N ARG A 69 12.01 -7.02 -2.10
CA ARG A 69 10.71 -7.64 -2.35
C ARG A 69 10.30 -8.53 -1.18
N ASN A 70 8.99 -8.58 -0.93
CA ASN A 70 8.39 -9.35 0.17
C ASN A 70 8.88 -8.89 1.54
N PHE A 71 9.26 -7.61 1.67
CA PHE A 71 9.69 -7.08 2.96
C PHE A 71 8.52 -7.09 3.93
N GLU A 72 8.70 -7.81 5.03
CA GLU A 72 7.73 -7.87 6.11
C GLU A 72 8.48 -8.12 7.41
N LYS A 73 8.34 -7.22 8.38
CA LYS A 73 9.03 -7.30 9.66
C LYS A 73 8.06 -7.12 10.82
N GLY A 74 8.44 -7.63 11.99
CA GLY A 74 7.70 -7.45 13.23
C GLY A 74 8.01 -6.11 13.89
N TYR A 75 7.24 -5.79 14.92
CA TYR A 75 7.34 -4.54 15.67
C TYR A 75 8.40 -4.64 16.78
N ASP A 76 9.58 -5.13 16.44
CA ASP A 76 10.71 -5.23 17.34
C ASP A 76 11.83 -4.29 16.89
N GLN A 77 12.91 -4.26 17.65
CA GLN A 77 14.04 -3.37 17.39
C GLN A 77 14.72 -3.68 16.05
N GLU A 78 14.83 -4.96 15.72
CA GLU A 78 15.38 -5.40 14.42
C GLU A 78 14.49 -4.95 13.26
N GLY A 79 13.18 -5.12 13.39
CA GLY A 79 12.20 -4.70 12.39
C GLY A 79 12.23 -3.19 12.17
N VAL A 80 12.29 -2.42 13.24
CA VAL A 80 12.40 -0.94 13.17
C VAL A 80 13.68 -0.55 12.45
N GLY A 81 14.81 -1.14 12.81
CA GLY A 81 16.11 -0.84 12.18
C GLY A 81 16.12 -1.14 10.69
N ALA A 82 15.61 -2.31 10.31
CA ALA A 82 15.52 -2.70 8.90
C ALA A 82 14.59 -1.78 8.11
N GLY A 83 13.43 -1.43 8.67
CA GLY A 83 12.47 -0.55 8.04
C GLY A 83 12.98 0.87 7.86
N VAL A 84 13.63 1.42 8.88
CA VAL A 84 14.22 2.77 8.80
C VAL A 84 15.33 2.82 7.75
N ALA A 85 16.15 1.78 7.64
CA ALA A 85 17.21 1.71 6.64
C ALA A 85 16.63 1.79 5.22
N ILE A 86 15.57 1.06 4.94
CA ILE A 86 14.90 1.10 3.62
C ILE A 86 14.23 2.46 3.42
N MET A 87 13.52 2.97 4.41
CA MET A 87 12.84 4.27 4.35
C MET A 87 13.82 5.37 3.97
N ASN A 88 15.00 5.39 4.59
CA ASN A 88 16.02 6.41 4.32
C ASN A 88 16.65 6.27 2.93
N ALA A 89 16.63 5.08 2.35
CA ALA A 89 17.18 4.80 1.03
C ALA A 89 16.19 5.04 -0.12
N LEU A 90 14.89 5.13 0.18
CA LEU A 90 13.87 5.31 -0.85
C LEU A 90 13.83 6.74 -1.38
N ASP A 91 13.70 6.84 -2.70
CA ASP A 91 13.42 8.09 -3.38
C ASP A 91 11.91 8.41 -3.25
N TRP A 92 11.58 9.58 -2.72
CA TRP A 92 10.20 9.98 -2.49
C TRP A 92 9.39 10.08 -3.79
N ASP A 93 10.00 10.56 -4.87
CA ASP A 93 9.31 10.66 -6.16
C ASP A 93 8.95 9.29 -6.71
N LYS A 94 9.83 8.30 -6.51
CA LYS A 94 9.57 6.92 -6.92
C LYS A 94 8.48 6.29 -6.05
N ALA A 95 8.50 6.56 -4.74
CA ALA A 95 7.44 6.10 -3.84
C ALA A 95 6.09 6.68 -4.26
N LEU A 96 6.04 7.96 -4.60
CA LEU A 96 4.82 8.60 -5.09
C LEU A 96 4.35 8.01 -6.42
N ALA A 97 5.28 7.61 -7.30
CA ALA A 97 4.94 6.94 -8.55
C ALA A 97 4.23 5.60 -8.29
N ASP A 98 4.64 4.87 -7.26
CA ASP A 98 3.98 3.61 -6.89
C ASP A 98 2.56 3.86 -6.35
N VAL A 99 2.38 4.90 -5.54
CA VAL A 99 1.05 5.31 -5.08
C VAL A 99 0.17 5.70 -6.26
N GLN A 100 0.72 6.48 -7.21
CA GLN A 100 -0.04 6.91 -8.39
C GLN A 100 -0.49 5.71 -9.23
N ALA A 101 0.36 4.72 -9.43
CA ALA A 101 -0.02 3.50 -10.15
C ALA A 101 -1.15 2.77 -9.44
N THR A 102 -1.15 2.77 -8.12
CA THR A 102 -2.21 2.15 -7.31
C THR A 102 -3.52 2.93 -7.43
N VAL A 103 -3.44 4.26 -7.39
CA VAL A 103 -4.61 5.13 -7.64
C VAL A 103 -5.17 4.87 -9.04
N ASP A 104 -4.31 4.78 -10.04
CA ASP A 104 -4.72 4.53 -11.43
C ASP A 104 -5.44 3.19 -11.58
N HIS A 105 -5.01 2.18 -10.84
CA HIS A 105 -5.67 0.88 -10.79
C HIS A 105 -7.12 0.98 -10.28
N LEU A 106 -7.38 1.88 -9.35
CA LEU A 106 -8.67 2.01 -8.67
C LEU A 106 -9.60 3.07 -9.31
N LYS A 107 -9.04 4.10 -9.92
CA LYS A 107 -9.81 5.31 -10.28
C LYS A 107 -10.77 5.13 -11.44
N SER A 108 -10.65 4.07 -12.23
CA SER A 108 -11.55 3.81 -13.37
C SER A 108 -13.02 3.74 -12.94
N ASP A 109 -13.27 3.39 -11.68
CA ASP A 109 -14.63 3.19 -11.15
C ASP A 109 -15.11 4.35 -10.27
N GLY A 110 -14.29 5.37 -10.06
CA GLY A 110 -14.67 6.53 -9.25
C GLY A 110 -13.50 7.14 -8.46
N PRO A 111 -13.82 8.10 -7.57
CA PRO A 111 -12.80 8.76 -6.75
C PRO A 111 -12.04 7.78 -5.85
N VAL A 112 -10.77 8.08 -5.60
CA VAL A 112 -9.90 7.27 -4.77
C VAL A 112 -9.34 8.12 -3.63
N GLY A 113 -9.49 7.64 -2.39
CA GLY A 113 -8.84 8.22 -1.22
C GLY A 113 -7.52 7.53 -0.95
N VAL A 114 -6.61 8.22 -0.27
CA VAL A 114 -5.34 7.67 0.17
C VAL A 114 -5.25 7.79 1.68
N VAL A 115 -5.00 6.70 2.38
CA VAL A 115 -4.79 6.69 3.82
C VAL A 115 -3.43 6.07 4.11
N GLY A 116 -2.69 6.67 5.02
CA GLY A 116 -1.36 6.18 5.36
C GLY A 116 -1.13 6.15 6.85
N TYR A 117 -0.22 5.27 7.26
CA TYR A 117 0.11 5.03 8.66
C TYR A 117 1.59 5.30 8.89
N CYS A 118 1.94 6.15 9.87
CA CYS A 118 3.31 6.50 10.19
C CYS A 118 4.02 7.12 8.97
N TRP A 119 5.12 6.54 8.49
CA TRP A 119 5.77 6.96 7.24
C TRP A 119 4.78 7.01 6.07
N GLY A 120 3.87 6.01 6.00
CA GLY A 120 2.82 5.97 4.98
C GLY A 120 1.90 7.18 5.04
N GLY A 121 1.70 7.79 6.22
CA GLY A 121 0.96 9.03 6.38
C GLY A 121 1.65 10.21 5.69
N SER A 122 2.97 10.28 5.76
CA SER A 122 3.74 11.30 5.04
C SER A 122 3.61 11.14 3.53
N ILE A 123 3.68 9.89 3.05
CA ILE A 123 3.50 9.57 1.63
C ILE A 123 2.08 9.97 1.18
N ALA A 124 1.06 9.62 1.95
CA ALA A 124 -0.33 9.95 1.65
C ALA A 124 -0.54 11.47 1.57
N TRP A 125 0.10 12.23 2.46
CA TRP A 125 0.03 13.69 2.46
C TRP A 125 0.62 14.30 1.19
N LEU A 126 1.71 13.72 0.69
CA LEU A 126 2.39 14.20 -0.52
C LEU A 126 1.72 13.74 -1.82
N ALA A 127 0.91 12.72 -1.73
CA ALA A 127 0.25 12.12 -2.91
C ALA A 127 -0.87 12.99 -3.51
#